data_77821f0def8bc934070a8862961c8720
#
_entry.id   77821f0def8bc934070a8862961c8720
#
_cell.length_a   1.000
_cell.length_b   1.000
_cell.length_c   1.000
_cell.angle_alpha   90.00
_cell.angle_beta   90.00
_cell.angle_gamma   90.00
#
_symmetry.space_group_name_H-M   'P 1'
#
loop_
_entity.id
_entity.type
_entity.pdbx_description
1 polymer ?
#
loop_
_entity_poly.entity_id
_entity_poly.type
_entity_poly.pdbx_seq_one_letter_code
_entity_poly.pdbx_strand_id
1 'polypeptide(L)'
;METKEYIEALNAFFSSNARETNAMASKAPSKVFFDMAEQTALETFRVAAKTVPAYKDFLRKNKTDPEKIKTIEDFKTLPLTSKDNYLSKYPLRDLLVGGNWEDRFATTSSSGSSGNPRYWPRFFMQDIGVFNGMDATYVDLFDIDRKSTLFVNSAGMGVWTAGDMVDIADKFMAMKYKNHSSISPGIDMDNTLWSLNALAADFEQVIICGYPPFLKDLVDQLPKEIAKKTDIKIIAFGEPFSESWRNYIAKRIGVKKPYKSICSFLGSSEGGLIGSEFATSVYIRQVAQTSRKLTESLFGQNQLPSLVQYGPKSKYIEDVGGQLVMTNKGGLPLIRYDTKDAGGLLSPEDIASKYQEVIGRNLNDDLAKEGIVPNNMPYVYLFGRADYSATLYGITISPEQVKDALISDRINKLLTSRFNMRTVYDKSENQNLEIVCELRRGVQVDSVDAQSLAGIISEELAHFSTEYGKLLSTMKGRVLPIIKLKEYGDKQYFSSKNKQKYLG
;
A
#
# COMPACT_ATOMS: atom_id res chain seq x y z
N MET A 1 22.04 20.92 -6.54
CA MET A 1 22.37 20.04 -7.71
C MET A 1 22.59 20.89 -8.93
N GLU A 2 23.55 20.54 -9.78
CA GLU A 2 23.77 21.27 -11.03
C GLU A 2 22.74 20.89 -12.10
N THR A 3 22.39 21.82 -13.00
CA THR A 3 21.46 21.59 -14.10
C THR A 3 21.81 20.34 -14.93
N LYS A 4 23.10 20.05 -15.06
CA LYS A 4 23.61 18.88 -15.77
C LYS A 4 23.14 17.55 -15.16
N GLU A 5 23.15 17.43 -13.82
CA GLU A 5 22.72 16.21 -13.12
C GLU A 5 21.21 15.93 -13.32
N TYR A 6 20.38 16.99 -13.35
CA TYR A 6 18.95 16.86 -13.69
C TYR A 6 18.74 16.35 -15.12
N ILE A 7 19.47 16.91 -16.08
CA ILE A 7 19.37 16.50 -17.49
C ILE A 7 19.82 15.04 -17.67
N GLU A 8 20.92 14.63 -17.02
CA GLU A 8 21.41 13.27 -17.06
C GLU A 8 20.39 12.27 -16.47
N ALA A 9 19.76 12.61 -15.36
CA ALA A 9 18.73 11.78 -14.74
C ALA A 9 17.48 11.64 -15.61
N LEU A 10 17.02 12.73 -16.22
CA LEU A 10 15.91 12.72 -17.17
C LEU A 10 16.24 11.86 -18.40
N ASN A 11 17.41 12.07 -19.00
CA ASN A 11 17.84 11.27 -20.15
C ASN A 11 17.95 9.79 -19.79
N ALA A 12 18.47 9.45 -18.62
CA ALA A 12 18.54 8.08 -18.14
C ALA A 12 17.14 7.46 -17.98
N PHE A 13 16.17 8.20 -17.44
CA PHE A 13 14.79 7.74 -17.31
C PHE A 13 14.15 7.49 -18.68
N PHE A 14 14.20 8.47 -19.61
CA PHE A 14 13.54 8.35 -20.91
C PHE A 14 14.21 7.33 -21.83
N SER A 15 15.52 7.09 -21.70
CA SER A 15 16.25 6.08 -22.47
C SER A 15 16.22 4.68 -21.83
N SER A 16 15.77 4.55 -20.58
CA SER A 16 15.73 3.26 -19.90
C SER A 16 14.68 2.33 -20.50
N ASN A 17 15.03 1.04 -20.57
CA ASN A 17 14.11 -0.02 -20.99
C ASN A 17 13.67 -0.83 -19.76
N ALA A 18 12.45 -0.57 -19.28
CA ALA A 18 11.92 -1.23 -18.08
C ALA A 18 11.79 -2.76 -18.26
N ARG A 19 11.51 -3.24 -19.48
CA ARG A 19 11.43 -4.69 -19.77
C ARG A 19 12.81 -5.36 -19.66
N GLU A 20 13.86 -4.73 -20.15
CA GLU A 20 15.24 -5.22 -19.97
C GLU A 20 15.66 -5.16 -18.51
N THR A 21 15.29 -4.09 -17.79
CA THR A 21 15.54 -3.96 -16.34
C THR A 21 14.89 -5.10 -15.57
N ASN A 22 13.63 -5.44 -15.86
CA ASN A 22 12.93 -6.57 -15.26
C ASN A 22 13.60 -7.92 -15.61
N ALA A 23 14.02 -8.09 -16.87
CA ALA A 23 14.74 -9.29 -17.30
C ALA A 23 16.12 -9.43 -16.61
N MET A 24 16.82 -8.33 -16.37
CA MET A 24 18.05 -8.34 -15.57
C MET A 24 17.75 -8.68 -14.10
N ALA A 25 16.70 -8.10 -13.52
CA ALA A 25 16.30 -8.37 -12.14
C ALA A 25 15.88 -9.82 -11.91
N SER A 26 15.31 -10.49 -12.91
CA SER A 26 14.97 -11.92 -12.83
C SER A 26 16.18 -12.86 -12.88
N LYS A 27 17.31 -12.42 -13.45
CA LYS A 27 18.54 -13.21 -13.61
C LYS A 27 19.58 -12.93 -12.53
N ALA A 28 19.57 -11.73 -11.94
CA ALA A 28 20.53 -11.35 -10.92
C ALA A 28 20.30 -12.16 -9.64
N PRO A 29 21.35 -12.62 -8.95
CA PRO A 29 21.21 -13.22 -7.62
C PRO A 29 20.56 -12.23 -6.63
N SER A 30 19.67 -12.69 -5.77
CA SER A 30 18.99 -11.84 -4.78
C SER A 30 19.95 -11.07 -3.89
N LYS A 31 21.10 -11.67 -3.56
CA LYS A 31 22.18 -11.04 -2.78
C LYS A 31 22.59 -9.68 -3.34
N VAL A 32 22.61 -9.49 -4.66
CA VAL A 32 22.95 -8.22 -5.30
C VAL A 32 22.02 -7.10 -4.84
N PHE A 33 20.74 -7.39 -4.68
CA PHE A 33 19.74 -6.40 -4.24
C PHE A 33 19.86 -6.10 -2.74
N PHE A 34 20.18 -7.11 -1.92
CA PHE A 34 20.44 -6.89 -0.49
C PHE A 34 21.72 -6.06 -0.29
N ASP A 35 22.81 -6.40 -0.97
CA ASP A 35 24.06 -5.63 -0.91
C ASP A 35 23.85 -4.16 -1.35
N MET A 36 23.02 -3.95 -2.39
CA MET A 36 22.65 -2.62 -2.87
C MET A 36 21.84 -1.83 -1.84
N ALA A 37 20.91 -2.48 -1.14
CA ALA A 37 20.13 -1.85 -0.08
C ALA A 37 21.02 -1.43 1.10
N GLU A 38 21.96 -2.28 1.51
CA GLU A 38 22.94 -1.97 2.56
C GLU A 38 23.86 -0.80 2.18
N GLN A 39 24.31 -0.78 0.93
CA GLN A 39 25.07 0.35 0.41
C GLN A 39 24.25 1.65 0.44
N THR A 40 22.97 1.59 0.05
CA THR A 40 22.02 2.72 0.13
C THR A 40 21.88 3.24 1.56
N ALA A 41 21.83 2.34 2.56
CA ALA A 41 21.78 2.73 3.97
C ALA A 41 22.99 3.53 4.40
N LEU A 42 24.18 3.01 4.10
CA LEU A 42 25.46 3.66 4.47
C LEU A 42 25.65 5.01 3.76
N GLU A 43 25.31 5.09 2.47
CA GLU A 43 25.37 6.36 1.72
C GLU A 43 24.41 7.39 2.30
N THR A 44 23.16 6.99 2.58
CA THR A 44 22.13 7.88 3.14
C THR A 44 22.54 8.39 4.52
N PHE A 45 23.09 7.50 5.36
CA PHE A 45 23.63 7.86 6.65
C PHE A 45 24.77 8.90 6.55
N ARG A 46 25.76 8.66 5.67
CA ARG A 46 26.90 9.58 5.49
C ARG A 46 26.42 10.97 5.05
N VAL A 47 25.47 11.04 4.13
CA VAL A 47 24.86 12.31 3.70
C VAL A 47 24.15 12.97 4.88
N ALA A 48 23.30 12.25 5.60
CA ALA A 48 22.54 12.81 6.72
C ALA A 48 23.45 13.29 7.86
N ALA A 49 24.44 12.48 8.27
CA ALA A 49 25.40 12.83 9.31
C ALA A 49 26.25 14.05 8.95
N LYS A 50 26.54 14.25 7.65
CA LYS A 50 27.32 15.40 7.18
C LYS A 50 26.49 16.67 6.94
N THR A 51 25.21 16.55 6.52
CA THR A 51 24.50 17.69 5.94
C THR A 51 23.17 18.06 6.62
N VAL A 52 22.58 17.12 7.40
CA VAL A 52 21.27 17.37 8.06
C VAL A 52 21.46 17.92 9.47
N PRO A 53 21.12 19.18 9.75
CA PRO A 53 21.35 19.79 11.07
C PRO A 53 20.72 19.01 12.23
N ALA A 54 19.46 18.58 12.08
CA ALA A 54 18.75 17.81 13.08
C ALA A 54 19.41 16.46 13.35
N TYR A 55 19.94 15.79 12.32
CA TYR A 55 20.56 14.47 12.48
C TYR A 55 21.93 14.55 13.16
N LYS A 56 22.70 15.62 12.87
CA LYS A 56 23.95 15.91 13.60
C LYS A 56 23.69 16.08 15.10
N ASP A 57 22.66 16.85 15.45
CA ASP A 57 22.30 17.07 16.85
C ASP A 57 21.75 15.79 17.51
N PHE A 58 20.97 14.99 16.77
CA PHE A 58 20.48 13.69 17.22
C PHE A 58 21.62 12.72 17.53
N LEU A 59 22.62 12.60 16.65
CA LEU A 59 23.81 11.78 16.89
C LEU A 59 24.60 12.24 18.11
N ARG A 60 24.81 13.57 18.24
CA ARG A 60 25.50 14.15 19.39
C ARG A 60 24.79 13.85 20.72
N LYS A 61 23.46 14.02 20.77
CA LYS A 61 22.64 13.71 21.95
C LYS A 61 22.69 12.23 22.34
N ASN A 62 22.80 11.34 21.35
CA ASN A 62 22.93 9.89 21.57
C ASN A 62 24.38 9.44 21.72
N LYS A 63 25.35 10.36 21.82
CA LYS A 63 26.79 10.07 21.99
C LYS A 63 27.33 9.14 20.88
N THR A 64 26.82 9.25 19.67
CA THR A 64 27.19 8.45 18.50
C THR A 64 28.23 9.20 17.69
N ASP A 65 29.40 8.58 17.49
CA ASP A 65 30.46 9.10 16.62
C ASP A 65 30.23 8.61 15.18
N PRO A 66 29.87 9.50 14.23
CA PRO A 66 29.59 9.10 12.86
C PRO A 66 30.78 8.52 12.11
N GLU A 67 32.02 8.85 12.51
CA GLU A 67 33.23 8.35 11.85
C GLU A 67 33.49 6.85 12.14
N LYS A 68 32.85 6.30 13.16
CA LYS A 68 32.89 4.88 13.51
C LYS A 68 31.97 4.00 12.70
N ILE A 69 30.99 4.58 12.01
CA ILE A 69 29.97 3.85 11.23
C ILE A 69 30.49 3.63 9.81
N LYS A 70 31.07 2.46 9.57
CA LYS A 70 31.72 2.10 8.28
C LYS A 70 31.05 0.93 7.60
N THR A 71 30.57 -0.03 8.36
CA THR A 71 29.94 -1.28 7.89
C THR A 71 28.43 -1.25 8.16
N ILE A 72 27.71 -2.21 7.60
CA ILE A 72 26.28 -2.34 7.87
C ILE A 72 26.03 -2.81 9.31
N GLU A 73 26.94 -3.56 9.90
CA GLU A 73 26.90 -3.97 11.31
C GLU A 73 27.01 -2.76 12.22
N ASP A 74 27.95 -1.84 11.94
CA ASP A 74 28.05 -0.57 12.66
C ASP A 74 26.77 0.25 12.51
N PHE A 75 26.22 0.33 11.28
CA PHE A 75 24.98 1.05 10.99
C PHE A 75 23.81 0.53 11.82
N LYS A 76 23.68 -0.79 11.99
CA LYS A 76 22.62 -1.40 12.80
C LYS A 76 22.71 -1.07 14.29
N THR A 77 23.85 -0.54 14.76
CA THR A 77 23.99 -0.05 16.15
C THR A 77 23.45 1.36 16.36
N LEU A 78 23.17 2.11 15.30
CA LEU A 78 22.62 3.46 15.39
C LEU A 78 21.29 3.47 16.14
N PRO A 79 21.02 4.51 16.95
CA PRO A 79 19.73 4.65 17.61
C PRO A 79 18.60 4.82 16.58
N LEU A 80 17.45 4.19 16.87
CA LEU A 80 16.27 4.34 16.03
C LEU A 80 15.74 5.77 16.09
N THR A 81 15.44 6.35 14.93
CA THR A 81 14.66 7.57 14.83
C THR A 81 13.16 7.22 14.76
N SER A 82 12.32 8.13 15.20
CA SER A 82 10.86 7.99 15.16
C SER A 82 10.17 9.34 15.01
N LYS A 83 8.85 9.31 14.86
CA LYS A 83 8.06 10.54 14.89
C LYS A 83 8.30 11.33 16.20
N ASP A 84 8.34 10.64 17.33
CA ASP A 84 8.34 11.26 18.66
C ASP A 84 9.71 11.74 19.10
N ASN A 85 10.79 10.96 18.86
CA ASN A 85 12.13 11.30 19.30
C ASN A 85 12.94 12.13 18.30
N TYR A 86 12.49 12.19 17.02
CA TYR A 86 13.24 12.87 15.96
C TYR A 86 12.36 13.85 15.17
N LEU A 87 11.38 13.38 14.40
CA LEU A 87 10.65 14.28 13.50
C LEU A 87 9.88 15.40 14.21
N SER A 88 9.34 15.14 15.40
CA SER A 88 8.60 16.15 16.19
C SER A 88 9.48 17.03 17.05
N LYS A 89 10.78 16.75 17.13
CA LYS A 89 11.72 17.50 18.00
C LYS A 89 12.45 18.63 17.28
N TYR A 90 12.39 18.66 15.95
CA TYR A 90 13.14 19.63 15.15
C TYR A 90 12.23 20.37 14.17
N PRO A 91 12.54 21.64 13.86
CA PRO A 91 11.88 22.37 12.78
C PRO A 91 12.07 21.63 11.45
N LEU A 92 11.08 21.71 10.56
CA LEU A 92 11.12 21.01 9.27
C LEU A 92 12.39 21.34 8.47
N ARG A 93 12.81 22.60 8.47
CA ARG A 93 14.02 23.04 7.76
C ARG A 93 15.27 22.29 8.22
N ASP A 94 15.42 22.04 9.51
CA ASP A 94 16.59 21.37 10.08
C ASP A 94 16.63 19.86 9.77
N LEU A 95 15.48 19.27 9.41
CA LEU A 95 15.36 17.88 8.97
C LEU A 95 15.78 17.67 7.51
N LEU A 96 15.96 18.77 6.75
CA LEU A 96 16.29 18.68 5.32
C LEU A 96 17.81 18.54 5.11
N VAL A 97 18.18 17.90 4.03
CA VAL A 97 19.56 17.89 3.52
C VAL A 97 20.00 19.35 3.32
N GLY A 98 21.15 19.72 3.85
CA GLY A 98 21.67 21.10 3.79
C GLY A 98 20.98 22.10 4.71
N GLY A 99 19.92 21.73 5.43
CA GLY A 99 19.16 22.66 6.28
C GLY A 99 18.49 23.79 5.51
N ASN A 100 18.13 23.57 4.25
CA ASN A 100 17.54 24.60 3.38
C ASN A 100 16.48 23.99 2.43
N TRP A 101 15.84 24.87 1.62
CA TRP A 101 14.80 24.47 0.66
C TRP A 101 15.32 24.30 -0.78
N GLU A 102 16.61 24.36 -0.99
CA GLU A 102 17.20 24.16 -2.32
C GLU A 102 16.92 22.76 -2.85
N ASP A 103 16.72 22.64 -4.15
CA ASP A 103 16.42 21.38 -4.87
C ASP A 103 15.12 20.69 -4.41
N ARG A 104 14.20 21.37 -3.73
CA ARG A 104 12.90 20.80 -3.36
C ARG A 104 11.91 20.97 -4.50
N PHE A 105 11.68 19.87 -5.20
CA PHE A 105 10.83 19.81 -6.38
C PHE A 105 9.34 19.89 -6.02
N ALA A 106 8.91 19.15 -5.00
CA ALA A 106 7.54 19.11 -4.53
C ALA A 106 7.48 19.04 -3.01
N THR A 107 6.36 19.46 -2.45
CA THR A 107 6.08 19.33 -1.01
C THR A 107 4.68 18.79 -0.85
N THR A 108 4.57 17.63 -0.24
CA THR A 108 3.31 16.94 0.02
C THR A 108 3.00 16.88 1.52
N SER A 109 1.84 16.41 1.89
CA SER A 109 1.37 16.37 3.27
C SER A 109 0.86 14.98 3.65
N SER A 110 1.06 14.61 4.91
CA SER A 110 0.38 13.45 5.48
C SER A 110 -1.09 13.74 5.75
N SER A 111 -1.92 12.68 5.88
CA SER A 111 -3.35 12.82 6.16
C SER A 111 -3.69 13.44 7.53
N GLY A 112 -2.69 13.62 8.41
CA GLY A 112 -2.90 14.15 9.75
C GLY A 112 -3.79 13.28 10.64
N SER A 113 -3.92 12.00 10.36
CA SER A 113 -4.75 11.05 11.12
C SER A 113 -4.43 10.99 12.61
N SER A 114 -3.20 11.36 12.99
CA SER A 114 -2.71 11.41 14.37
C SER A 114 -2.54 12.84 14.92
N GLY A 115 -3.24 13.84 14.36
CA GLY A 115 -3.11 15.25 14.74
C GLY A 115 -2.87 16.18 13.54
N ASN A 116 -1.98 17.16 13.68
CA ASN A 116 -1.67 18.08 12.60
C ASN A 116 -0.96 17.40 11.43
N PRO A 117 -1.30 17.74 10.18
CA PRO A 117 -0.59 17.26 8.99
C PRO A 117 0.90 17.62 9.06
N ARG A 118 1.75 16.72 8.58
CA ARG A 118 3.18 16.99 8.44
C ARG A 118 3.52 17.12 6.96
N TYR A 119 4.40 18.07 6.65
CA TYR A 119 4.87 18.31 5.29
C TYR A 119 6.11 17.50 4.98
N TRP A 120 6.21 17.01 3.73
CA TRP A 120 7.25 16.14 3.21
C TRP A 120 7.83 16.76 1.93
N PRO A 121 8.88 17.61 2.05
CA PRO A 121 9.61 18.13 0.90
C PRO A 121 10.38 17.00 0.20
N ARG A 122 10.29 16.93 -1.12
CA ARG A 122 10.84 15.87 -1.95
C ARG A 122 11.86 16.41 -2.94
N PHE A 123 12.90 15.65 -3.19
CA PHE A 123 13.85 15.88 -4.27
C PHE A 123 13.34 15.29 -5.57
N PHE A 124 13.62 15.96 -6.68
CA PHE A 124 13.35 15.41 -8.01
C PHE A 124 14.05 14.06 -8.24
N MET A 125 15.31 13.93 -7.83
CA MET A 125 16.08 12.68 -7.97
C MET A 125 15.47 11.52 -7.16
N GLN A 126 14.85 11.81 -6.03
CA GLN A 126 14.09 10.81 -5.29
C GLN A 126 12.90 10.32 -6.10
N ASP A 127 12.19 11.24 -6.75
CA ASP A 127 10.99 10.93 -7.51
C ASP A 127 11.30 10.17 -8.81
N ILE A 128 12.38 10.51 -9.51
CA ILE A 128 12.86 9.72 -10.66
C ILE A 128 13.12 8.27 -10.26
N GLY A 129 13.67 8.03 -9.06
CA GLY A 129 13.83 6.66 -8.55
C GLY A 129 12.50 5.94 -8.35
N VAL A 130 11.48 6.64 -7.86
CA VAL A 130 10.11 6.11 -7.75
C VAL A 130 9.51 5.84 -9.12
N PHE A 131 9.66 6.77 -10.07
CA PHE A 131 9.12 6.64 -11.44
C PHE A 131 9.72 5.43 -12.17
N ASN A 132 11.03 5.16 -12.01
CA ASN A 132 11.65 3.95 -12.54
C ASN A 132 11.04 2.67 -11.93
N GLY A 133 10.73 2.66 -10.64
CA GLY A 133 10.06 1.54 -9.97
C GLY A 133 8.63 1.33 -10.48
N MET A 134 7.88 2.41 -10.67
CA MET A 134 6.51 2.37 -11.23
C MET A 134 6.54 1.90 -12.68
N ASP A 135 7.46 2.40 -13.49
CA ASP A 135 7.67 1.99 -14.88
C ASP A 135 7.94 0.48 -14.98
N ALA A 136 8.87 -0.04 -14.17
CA ALA A 136 9.16 -1.46 -14.12
C ALA A 136 7.91 -2.30 -13.77
N THR A 137 7.10 -1.84 -12.80
CA THR A 137 5.87 -2.49 -12.39
C THR A 137 4.79 -2.45 -13.48
N TYR A 138 4.60 -1.31 -14.13
CA TYR A 138 3.60 -1.13 -15.18
C TYR A 138 3.93 -1.97 -16.42
N VAL A 139 5.22 -2.08 -16.78
CA VAL A 139 5.66 -2.91 -17.89
C VAL A 139 5.51 -4.41 -17.55
N ASP A 140 5.82 -4.82 -16.32
CA ASP A 140 5.68 -6.23 -15.91
C ASP A 140 4.22 -6.69 -15.87
N LEU A 141 3.35 -5.86 -15.29
CA LEU A 141 1.96 -6.22 -15.05
C LEU A 141 1.03 -5.93 -16.23
N PHE A 142 1.27 -4.83 -16.93
CA PHE A 142 0.28 -4.24 -17.84
C PHE A 142 0.78 -4.05 -19.27
N ASP A 143 2.06 -4.34 -19.55
CA ASP A 143 2.66 -4.18 -20.88
C ASP A 143 2.46 -2.76 -21.47
N ILE A 144 2.57 -1.69 -20.66
CA ILE A 144 2.33 -0.30 -21.11
C ILE A 144 3.28 0.16 -22.23
N ASP A 145 4.43 -0.49 -22.38
CA ASP A 145 5.40 -0.26 -23.44
C ASP A 145 4.93 -0.77 -24.82
N ARG A 146 3.83 -1.55 -24.87
CA ARG A 146 3.30 -2.21 -26.07
C ARG A 146 1.84 -1.90 -26.33
N LYS A 147 1.05 -1.64 -25.28
CA LYS A 147 -0.39 -1.40 -25.37
C LYS A 147 -0.73 0.08 -25.26
N SER A 148 -1.67 0.54 -26.08
CA SER A 148 -2.22 1.87 -25.85
C SER A 148 -2.99 1.89 -24.53
N THR A 149 -2.65 2.88 -23.68
CA THR A 149 -3.07 2.90 -22.29
C THR A 149 -3.64 4.25 -21.88
N LEU A 150 -4.87 4.24 -21.35
CA LEU A 150 -5.41 5.36 -20.60
C LEU A 150 -5.18 5.14 -19.11
N PHE A 151 -4.51 6.07 -18.45
CA PHE A 151 -4.35 6.05 -17.00
C PHE A 151 -5.35 7.01 -16.35
N VAL A 152 -6.10 6.52 -15.37
CA VAL A 152 -7.12 7.29 -14.65
C VAL A 152 -6.73 7.38 -13.18
N ASN A 153 -6.25 8.54 -12.74
CA ASN A 153 -5.86 8.78 -11.36
C ASN A 153 -7.06 9.23 -10.54
N SER A 154 -7.69 8.30 -9.85
CA SER A 154 -8.82 8.54 -8.93
C SER A 154 -8.38 8.65 -7.47
N ALA A 155 -7.14 9.06 -7.22
CA ALA A 155 -6.60 9.31 -5.88
C ALA A 155 -6.84 10.75 -5.43
N GLY A 156 -6.71 10.99 -4.14
CA GLY A 156 -6.75 12.36 -3.62
C GLY A 156 -5.61 13.21 -4.15
N MET A 157 -5.99 14.28 -4.80
CA MET A 157 -5.08 15.25 -5.42
C MET A 157 -4.73 16.41 -4.47
N GLY A 158 -3.86 17.30 -4.92
CA GLY A 158 -3.47 18.48 -4.19
C GLY A 158 -2.30 18.22 -3.23
N VAL A 159 -2.53 18.31 -1.93
CA VAL A 159 -1.45 18.16 -0.94
C VAL A 159 -1.10 16.70 -0.61
N TRP A 160 -1.85 15.73 -1.12
CA TRP A 160 -1.71 14.34 -0.73
C TRP A 160 -0.59 13.63 -1.49
N THR A 161 0.37 13.04 -0.77
CA THR A 161 1.59 12.45 -1.33
C THR A 161 1.31 11.42 -2.43
N ALA A 162 0.37 10.50 -2.20
CA ALA A 162 0.15 9.40 -3.13
C ALA A 162 -0.44 9.86 -4.46
N GLY A 163 -1.50 10.69 -4.43
CA GLY A 163 -2.16 11.18 -5.64
C GLY A 163 -1.26 12.07 -6.47
N ASP A 164 -0.54 13.00 -5.82
CA ASP A 164 0.42 13.90 -6.48
C ASP A 164 1.59 13.14 -7.12
N MET A 165 2.18 12.21 -6.38
CA MET A 165 3.31 11.40 -6.87
C MET A 165 2.91 10.53 -8.07
N VAL A 166 1.75 9.89 -8.00
CA VAL A 166 1.25 9.05 -9.09
C VAL A 166 0.91 9.89 -10.31
N ASP A 167 0.30 11.07 -10.13
CA ASP A 167 -0.03 11.99 -11.22
C ASP A 167 1.21 12.44 -12.00
N ILE A 168 2.25 12.84 -11.27
CA ILE A 168 3.52 13.25 -11.88
C ILE A 168 4.18 12.08 -12.59
N ALA A 169 4.30 10.93 -11.91
CA ALA A 169 4.92 9.74 -12.49
C ALA A 169 4.24 9.31 -13.78
N ASP A 170 2.90 9.32 -13.79
CA ASP A 170 2.15 8.88 -14.95
C ASP A 170 2.27 9.83 -16.15
N LYS A 171 2.38 11.14 -15.92
CA LYS A 171 2.70 12.12 -16.96
C LYS A 171 4.10 11.88 -17.55
N PHE A 172 5.07 11.45 -16.73
CA PHE A 172 6.38 11.02 -17.22
C PHE A 172 6.28 9.73 -18.07
N MET A 173 5.40 8.79 -17.71
CA MET A 173 5.11 7.62 -18.55
C MET A 173 4.48 8.04 -19.89
N ALA A 174 3.55 8.98 -19.88
CA ALA A 174 2.93 9.52 -21.10
C ALA A 174 3.95 10.23 -22.03
N MET A 175 4.99 10.84 -21.47
CA MET A 175 6.10 11.39 -22.24
C MET A 175 7.04 10.30 -22.80
N LYS A 176 7.20 9.19 -22.05
CA LYS A 176 8.07 8.08 -22.44
C LYS A 176 7.43 7.15 -23.46
N TYR A 177 6.14 6.85 -23.29
CA TYR A 177 5.39 5.89 -24.10
C TYR A 177 4.38 6.61 -24.99
N LYS A 178 4.57 6.58 -26.30
CA LYS A 178 3.77 7.35 -27.28
C LYS A 178 2.26 7.05 -27.24
N ASN A 179 1.88 5.85 -26.80
CA ASN A 179 0.48 5.40 -26.75
C ASN A 179 -0.11 5.46 -25.34
N HIS A 180 0.47 6.28 -24.47
CA HIS A 180 0.02 6.44 -23.10
C HIS A 180 -0.58 7.84 -22.90
N SER A 181 -1.72 7.92 -22.23
CA SER A 181 -2.36 9.18 -21.87
C SER A 181 -2.90 9.11 -20.45
N SER A 182 -2.94 10.21 -19.74
CA SER A 182 -3.43 10.25 -18.36
C SER A 182 -4.48 11.32 -18.13
N ILE A 183 -5.41 11.03 -17.22
CA ILE A 183 -6.41 11.95 -16.69
C ILE A 183 -6.52 11.76 -15.18
N SER A 184 -6.68 12.86 -14.44
CA SER A 184 -6.68 12.85 -12.98
C SER A 184 -7.97 13.45 -12.40
N PRO A 185 -9.10 12.71 -12.45
CA PRO A 185 -10.37 13.16 -11.89
C PRO A 185 -10.30 13.35 -10.36
N GLY A 186 -9.34 12.66 -9.70
CA GLY A 186 -9.28 12.63 -8.25
C GLY A 186 -10.36 11.75 -7.63
N ILE A 187 -10.66 11.95 -6.35
CA ILE A 187 -11.74 11.24 -5.66
C ILE A 187 -13.09 11.86 -6.02
N ASP A 188 -13.45 11.73 -7.27
CA ASP A 188 -14.71 12.19 -7.82
C ASP A 188 -15.32 11.10 -8.69
N MET A 189 -16.41 10.50 -8.20
CA MET A 189 -17.08 9.37 -8.86
C MET A 189 -17.66 9.76 -10.19
N ASP A 190 -18.36 10.88 -10.25
CA ASP A 190 -19.09 11.31 -11.44
C ASP A 190 -18.09 11.69 -12.55
N ASN A 191 -17.03 12.44 -12.23
CA ASN A 191 -15.97 12.78 -13.17
C ASN A 191 -15.16 11.56 -13.63
N THR A 192 -14.91 10.59 -12.73
CA THR A 192 -14.23 9.35 -13.09
C THR A 192 -15.05 8.51 -14.07
N LEU A 193 -16.33 8.31 -13.78
CA LEU A 193 -17.26 7.57 -14.67
C LEU A 193 -17.45 8.30 -16.00
N TRP A 194 -17.57 9.63 -15.99
CA TRP A 194 -17.66 10.42 -17.21
C TRP A 194 -16.42 10.28 -18.08
N SER A 195 -15.23 10.36 -17.49
CA SER A 195 -13.95 10.19 -18.21
C SER A 195 -13.82 8.80 -18.82
N LEU A 196 -14.19 7.75 -18.06
CA LEU A 196 -14.18 6.38 -18.57
C LEU A 196 -15.16 6.18 -19.73
N ASN A 197 -16.38 6.72 -19.62
CA ASN A 197 -17.37 6.63 -20.70
C ASN A 197 -16.91 7.35 -21.98
N ALA A 198 -16.23 8.48 -21.85
CA ALA A 198 -15.81 9.29 -22.98
C ALA A 198 -14.55 8.74 -23.68
N LEU A 199 -13.61 8.16 -22.94
CA LEU A 199 -12.26 7.92 -23.44
C LEU A 199 -11.85 6.43 -23.51
N ALA A 200 -12.44 5.56 -22.70
CA ALA A 200 -11.95 4.18 -22.55
C ALA A 200 -11.95 3.38 -23.87
N ALA A 201 -12.85 3.68 -24.79
CA ALA A 201 -12.98 2.96 -26.05
C ALA A 201 -11.83 3.23 -27.06
N ASP A 202 -11.05 4.29 -26.84
CA ASP A 202 -9.95 4.68 -27.73
C ASP A 202 -8.62 3.99 -27.37
N PHE A 203 -8.61 3.21 -26.25
CA PHE A 203 -7.40 2.55 -25.75
C PHE A 203 -7.59 1.04 -25.64
N GLU A 204 -6.50 0.28 -25.82
CA GLU A 204 -6.51 -1.16 -25.64
C GLU A 204 -6.71 -1.54 -24.17
N GLN A 205 -6.23 -0.71 -23.24
CA GLN A 205 -6.43 -0.91 -21.80
C GLN A 205 -6.62 0.40 -21.06
N VAL A 206 -7.27 0.30 -19.88
CA VAL A 206 -7.42 1.39 -18.93
C VAL A 206 -6.87 0.97 -17.58
N ILE A 207 -5.92 1.72 -17.05
CA ILE A 207 -5.39 1.55 -15.69
C ILE A 207 -6.09 2.56 -14.79
N ILE A 208 -6.80 2.08 -13.77
CA ILE A 208 -7.48 2.93 -12.79
C ILE A 208 -6.74 2.80 -11.47
N CYS A 209 -6.29 3.90 -10.90
CA CYS A 209 -5.66 3.90 -9.60
C CYS A 209 -6.48 4.64 -8.55
N GLY A 210 -6.35 4.22 -7.30
CA GLY A 210 -7.03 4.84 -6.17
C GLY A 210 -6.95 4.04 -4.88
N TYR A 211 -7.71 4.44 -3.87
CA TYR A 211 -7.76 3.67 -2.65
C TYR A 211 -8.90 2.62 -2.68
N PRO A 212 -8.71 1.47 -2.01
CA PRO A 212 -9.59 0.31 -2.17
C PRO A 212 -11.09 0.55 -2.04
N PRO A 213 -11.61 1.29 -1.05
CA PRO A 213 -13.04 1.56 -0.95
C PRO A 213 -13.61 2.32 -2.16
N PHE A 214 -12.91 3.36 -2.63
CA PHE A 214 -13.34 4.11 -3.80
C PHE A 214 -13.35 3.25 -5.07
N LEU A 215 -12.29 2.46 -5.28
CA LEU A 215 -12.18 1.55 -6.41
C LEU A 215 -13.28 0.49 -6.41
N LYS A 216 -13.63 -0.03 -5.24
CA LYS A 216 -14.75 -0.97 -5.11
C LYS A 216 -16.07 -0.32 -5.51
N ASP A 217 -16.35 0.88 -4.98
CA ASP A 217 -17.59 1.59 -5.30
C ASP A 217 -17.64 2.03 -6.78
N LEU A 218 -16.49 2.35 -7.37
CA LEU A 218 -16.36 2.67 -8.79
C LEU A 218 -16.69 1.46 -9.68
N VAL A 219 -16.06 0.30 -9.42
CA VAL A 219 -16.33 -0.89 -10.25
C VAL A 219 -17.75 -1.42 -10.11
N ASP A 220 -18.41 -1.18 -8.99
CA ASP A 220 -19.82 -1.51 -8.81
C ASP A 220 -20.75 -0.64 -9.67
N GLN A 221 -20.36 0.59 -9.95
CA GLN A 221 -21.11 1.56 -10.74
C GLN A 221 -20.64 1.60 -12.21
N LEU A 222 -19.56 0.90 -12.54
CA LEU A 222 -19.02 0.89 -13.90
C LEU A 222 -20.03 0.29 -14.89
N PRO A 223 -20.31 0.98 -16.01
CA PRO A 223 -21.19 0.44 -17.05
C PRO A 223 -20.68 -0.91 -17.58
N LYS A 224 -21.57 -1.89 -17.67
CA LYS A 224 -21.22 -3.25 -18.11
C LYS A 224 -20.54 -3.30 -19.48
N GLU A 225 -20.88 -2.36 -20.36
CA GLU A 225 -20.29 -2.27 -21.70
C GLU A 225 -18.83 -1.89 -21.65
N ILE A 226 -18.41 -1.00 -20.72
CA ILE A 226 -17.01 -0.65 -20.52
C ILE A 226 -16.25 -1.86 -19.96
N ALA A 227 -16.79 -2.51 -18.93
CA ALA A 227 -16.15 -3.68 -18.31
C ALA A 227 -15.99 -4.85 -19.29
N LYS A 228 -16.85 -4.98 -20.32
CA LYS A 228 -16.79 -6.05 -21.32
C LYS A 228 -15.82 -5.74 -22.47
N LYS A 229 -15.71 -4.47 -22.86
CA LYS A 229 -14.97 -4.06 -24.07
C LYS A 229 -13.57 -3.56 -23.81
N THR A 230 -13.27 -3.19 -22.57
CA THR A 230 -12.01 -2.57 -22.21
C THR A 230 -11.22 -3.50 -21.25
N ASP A 231 -9.93 -3.68 -21.50
CA ASP A 231 -9.03 -4.40 -20.59
C ASP A 231 -8.70 -3.49 -19.38
N ILE A 232 -9.45 -3.65 -18.28
CA ILE A 232 -9.33 -2.82 -17.10
C ILE A 232 -8.26 -3.38 -16.16
N LYS A 233 -7.38 -2.49 -15.71
CA LYS A 233 -6.34 -2.74 -14.73
C LYS A 233 -6.56 -1.87 -13.49
N ILE A 234 -6.19 -2.37 -12.32
CA ILE A 234 -6.38 -1.66 -11.04
C ILE A 234 -5.07 -1.57 -10.29
N ILE A 235 -4.74 -0.36 -9.83
CA ILE A 235 -3.66 -0.12 -8.88
C ILE A 235 -4.28 0.45 -7.60
N ALA A 236 -4.23 -0.32 -6.53
CA ALA A 236 -4.77 0.09 -5.25
C ALA A 236 -3.65 0.51 -4.29
N PHE A 237 -3.84 1.61 -3.57
CA PHE A 237 -2.89 2.11 -2.59
C PHE A 237 -3.56 2.92 -1.48
N GLY A 238 -2.77 3.32 -0.47
CA GLY A 238 -3.24 4.14 0.66
C GLY A 238 -3.71 3.31 1.84
N GLU A 239 -4.20 2.11 1.64
CA GLU A 239 -4.54 1.16 2.67
C GLU A 239 -4.43 -0.29 2.15
N PRO A 240 -4.23 -1.28 3.04
CA PRO A 240 -4.19 -2.68 2.66
C PRO A 240 -5.58 -3.19 2.20
N PHE A 241 -5.56 -4.25 1.41
CA PHE A 241 -6.75 -5.01 1.03
C PHE A 241 -6.48 -6.53 1.01
N SER A 242 -7.55 -7.30 1.13
CA SER A 242 -7.51 -8.77 1.12
C SER A 242 -7.53 -9.36 -0.29
N GLU A 243 -7.19 -10.64 -0.41
CA GLU A 243 -7.38 -11.36 -1.69
C GLU A 243 -8.86 -11.57 -2.02
N SER A 244 -9.75 -11.60 -1.02
CA SER A 244 -11.20 -11.61 -1.23
C SER A 244 -11.66 -10.33 -1.95
N TRP A 245 -11.16 -9.18 -1.53
CA TRP A 245 -11.40 -7.91 -2.22
C TRP A 245 -10.84 -7.95 -3.66
N ARG A 246 -9.61 -8.46 -3.86
CA ARG A 246 -9.01 -8.60 -5.20
C ARG A 246 -9.87 -9.46 -6.10
N ASN A 247 -10.34 -10.59 -5.62
CA ASN A 247 -11.20 -11.52 -6.35
C ASN A 247 -12.57 -10.89 -6.66
N TYR A 248 -13.12 -10.11 -5.72
CA TYR A 248 -14.34 -9.35 -5.94
C TYR A 248 -14.18 -8.35 -7.10
N ILE A 249 -13.13 -7.52 -7.07
CA ILE A 249 -12.82 -6.58 -8.16
C ILE A 249 -12.62 -7.31 -9.48
N ALA A 250 -11.80 -8.39 -9.49
CA ALA A 250 -11.53 -9.19 -10.68
C ALA A 250 -12.82 -9.71 -11.34
N LYS A 251 -13.76 -10.22 -10.54
CA LYS A 251 -15.08 -10.67 -11.02
C LYS A 251 -15.89 -9.52 -11.66
N ARG A 252 -15.85 -8.31 -11.06
CA ARG A 252 -16.59 -7.15 -11.56
C ARG A 252 -16.06 -6.62 -12.89
N ILE A 253 -14.73 -6.63 -13.07
CA ILE A 253 -14.08 -6.17 -14.31
C ILE A 253 -13.83 -7.31 -15.32
N GLY A 254 -14.33 -8.51 -15.06
CA GLY A 254 -14.24 -9.65 -15.99
C GLY A 254 -12.87 -10.30 -16.11
N VAL A 255 -11.98 -10.11 -15.12
CA VAL A 255 -10.63 -10.66 -15.12
C VAL A 255 -10.58 -12.03 -14.48
N LYS A 256 -9.99 -13.02 -15.16
CA LYS A 256 -9.82 -14.39 -14.66
C LYS A 256 -8.54 -14.59 -13.85
N LYS A 257 -7.46 -13.86 -14.19
CA LYS A 257 -6.14 -14.00 -13.60
C LYS A 257 -5.70 -12.65 -13.02
N PRO A 258 -6.02 -12.35 -11.74
CA PRO A 258 -5.83 -11.01 -11.18
C PRO A 258 -4.38 -10.59 -10.99
N TYR A 259 -3.42 -11.53 -11.01
CA TYR A 259 -1.99 -11.24 -10.80
C TYR A 259 -1.32 -10.40 -11.91
N LYS A 260 -1.97 -10.22 -13.06
CA LYS A 260 -1.57 -9.28 -14.13
C LYS A 260 -2.61 -8.18 -14.37
N SER A 261 -3.45 -7.88 -13.40
CA SER A 261 -4.51 -6.90 -13.60
C SER A 261 -4.84 -6.07 -12.36
N ILE A 262 -4.54 -6.57 -11.16
CA ILE A 262 -4.87 -5.88 -9.91
C ILE A 262 -3.67 -5.98 -8.97
N CYS A 263 -3.04 -4.86 -8.66
CA CYS A 263 -1.88 -4.80 -7.78
C CYS A 263 -2.02 -3.76 -6.68
N SER A 264 -1.18 -3.88 -5.66
CA SER A 264 -1.03 -2.92 -4.59
C SER A 264 0.27 -2.15 -4.71
N PHE A 265 0.22 -0.84 -4.43
CA PHE A 265 1.37 -0.03 -4.14
C PHE A 265 1.39 0.29 -2.65
N LEU A 266 2.44 -0.17 -1.98
CA LEU A 266 2.67 0.12 -0.57
C LEU A 266 3.48 1.40 -0.46
N GLY A 267 2.95 2.38 0.24
CA GLY A 267 3.62 3.66 0.47
C GLY A 267 3.17 4.34 1.74
N SER A 268 3.98 5.27 2.19
CA SER A 268 3.65 6.18 3.28
C SER A 268 4.07 7.60 2.92
N SER A 269 3.52 8.59 3.61
CA SER A 269 3.94 9.99 3.39
C SER A 269 5.43 10.18 3.70
N GLU A 270 5.95 9.46 4.69
CA GLU A 270 7.34 9.48 5.14
C GLU A 270 8.29 8.80 4.15
N GLY A 271 7.90 7.63 3.67
CA GLY A 271 8.72 6.77 2.84
C GLY A 271 8.51 6.95 1.34
N GLY A 272 7.48 7.69 0.92
CA GLY A 272 7.03 7.65 -0.47
C GLY A 272 6.58 6.25 -0.88
N LEU A 273 6.81 5.83 -2.11
CA LEU A 273 6.58 4.44 -2.52
C LEU A 273 7.59 3.53 -1.83
N ILE A 274 7.12 2.64 -0.97
CA ILE A 274 7.94 1.62 -0.28
C ILE A 274 8.20 0.46 -1.24
N GLY A 275 7.17 -0.06 -1.87
CA GLY A 275 7.26 -1.14 -2.83
C GLY A 275 5.96 -1.36 -3.58
N SER A 276 5.99 -2.25 -4.56
CA SER A 276 4.82 -2.63 -5.36
C SER A 276 4.68 -4.15 -5.44
N GLU A 277 3.45 -4.61 -5.61
CA GLU A 277 3.21 -5.99 -5.99
C GLU A 277 3.59 -6.17 -7.47
N PHE A 278 4.41 -7.16 -7.73
CA PHE A 278 4.59 -7.76 -9.05
C PHE A 278 3.69 -8.99 -9.18
N ALA A 279 3.58 -9.55 -10.37
CA ALA A 279 2.73 -10.72 -10.61
C ALA A 279 3.05 -11.89 -9.64
N THR A 280 4.33 -12.06 -9.29
CA THR A 280 4.79 -13.06 -8.32
C THR A 280 4.22 -12.82 -6.92
N SER A 281 4.26 -11.58 -6.42
CA SER A 281 3.72 -11.23 -5.09
C SER A 281 2.23 -11.55 -5.00
N VAL A 282 1.47 -11.17 -6.04
CA VAL A 282 0.02 -11.44 -6.10
C VAL A 282 -0.24 -12.94 -6.14
N TYR A 283 0.50 -13.71 -6.96
CA TYR A 283 0.36 -15.16 -7.05
C TYR A 283 0.62 -15.82 -5.68
N ILE A 284 1.71 -15.46 -5.01
CA ILE A 284 2.07 -15.99 -3.69
C ILE A 284 0.95 -15.72 -2.68
N ARG A 285 0.43 -14.48 -2.62
CA ARG A 285 -0.66 -14.12 -1.73
C ARG A 285 -1.94 -14.92 -2.00
N GLN A 286 -2.29 -15.14 -3.27
CA GLN A 286 -3.46 -15.96 -3.63
C GLN A 286 -3.32 -17.42 -3.21
N VAL A 287 -2.14 -18.03 -3.38
CA VAL A 287 -1.90 -19.39 -2.90
C VAL A 287 -1.91 -19.43 -1.37
N ALA A 288 -1.26 -18.47 -0.71
CA ALA A 288 -1.21 -18.40 0.76
C ALA A 288 -2.60 -18.20 1.37
N GLN A 289 -3.51 -17.43 0.75
CA GLN A 289 -4.91 -17.32 1.20
C GLN A 289 -5.62 -18.67 1.30
N THR A 290 -5.31 -19.61 0.40
CA THR A 290 -5.94 -20.94 0.38
C THR A 290 -5.20 -21.96 1.26
N SER A 291 -4.04 -21.60 1.81
CA SER A 291 -3.20 -22.48 2.63
C SER A 291 -2.76 -21.79 3.91
N ARG A 292 -3.50 -22.06 5.00
CA ARG A 292 -3.13 -21.57 6.35
C ARG A 292 -1.67 -21.94 6.71
N LYS A 293 -1.24 -23.18 6.40
CA LYS A 293 0.13 -23.62 6.67
C LYS A 293 1.16 -22.79 5.93
N LEU A 294 0.89 -22.41 4.69
CA LEU A 294 1.80 -21.56 3.91
C LEU A 294 1.83 -20.13 4.50
N THR A 295 0.68 -19.57 4.86
CA THR A 295 0.60 -18.27 5.50
C THR A 295 1.39 -18.24 6.80
N GLU A 296 1.19 -19.22 7.69
CA GLU A 296 1.94 -19.32 8.96
C GLU A 296 3.44 -19.55 8.72
N SER A 297 3.82 -20.38 7.73
CA SER A 297 5.23 -20.61 7.40
C SER A 297 5.91 -19.36 6.84
N LEU A 298 5.25 -18.60 5.97
CA LEU A 298 5.81 -17.40 5.36
C LEU A 298 5.89 -16.24 6.35
N PHE A 299 4.84 -16.02 7.13
CA PHE A 299 4.64 -14.75 7.85
C PHE A 299 4.62 -14.91 9.39
N GLY A 300 4.78 -16.12 9.91
CA GLY A 300 4.82 -16.38 11.35
C GLY A 300 3.46 -16.33 12.04
N GLN A 301 2.39 -16.02 11.33
CA GLN A 301 1.02 -15.94 11.87
C GLN A 301 -0.03 -16.24 10.80
N ASN A 302 -1.27 -16.47 11.21
CA ASN A 302 -2.37 -16.86 10.31
C ASN A 302 -3.06 -15.67 9.60
N GLN A 303 -2.53 -14.48 9.71
CA GLN A 303 -3.02 -13.32 8.97
C GLN A 303 -2.22 -13.13 7.69
N LEU A 304 -2.90 -12.94 6.55
CA LEU A 304 -2.24 -12.66 5.28
C LEU A 304 -1.90 -11.17 5.19
N PRO A 305 -0.60 -10.79 5.16
CA PRO A 305 -0.19 -9.40 5.06
C PRO A 305 -0.20 -8.89 3.62
N SER A 306 -0.04 -7.57 3.45
CA SER A 306 0.46 -7.02 2.19
C SER A 306 1.86 -7.57 1.91
N LEU A 307 2.15 -7.93 0.66
CA LEU A 307 3.46 -8.48 0.25
C LEU A 307 3.91 -7.76 -1.01
N VAL A 308 4.94 -6.95 -0.92
CA VAL A 308 5.47 -6.17 -2.04
C VAL A 308 6.96 -6.38 -2.21
N GLN A 309 7.47 -6.09 -3.40
CA GLN A 309 8.91 -6.01 -3.64
C GLN A 309 9.34 -4.55 -3.64
N TYR A 310 10.49 -4.25 -3.05
CA TYR A 310 10.98 -2.87 -2.93
C TYR A 310 12.28 -2.62 -3.69
N GLY A 311 12.46 -1.36 -4.12
CA GLY A 311 13.65 -0.92 -4.85
C GLY A 311 14.81 -0.60 -3.92
N PRO A 312 15.89 -1.39 -3.91
CA PRO A 312 17.01 -1.26 -2.95
C PRO A 312 17.88 -0.02 -3.19
N LYS A 313 17.80 0.63 -4.37
CA LYS A 313 18.56 1.86 -4.68
C LYS A 313 18.09 3.10 -3.93
N SER A 314 16.87 3.06 -3.38
CA SER A 314 16.28 4.21 -2.67
C SER A 314 16.04 3.95 -1.20
N LYS A 315 16.01 2.68 -0.79
CA LYS A 315 15.63 2.26 0.56
C LYS A 315 16.44 1.08 1.07
N TYR A 316 16.59 1.08 2.38
CA TYR A 316 17.00 -0.07 3.15
C TYR A 316 15.94 -0.32 4.22
N ILE A 317 15.48 -1.55 4.33
CA ILE A 317 14.44 -1.94 5.29
C ILE A 317 15.01 -3.02 6.21
N GLU A 318 14.78 -2.87 7.51
CA GLU A 318 15.17 -3.81 8.56
C GLU A 318 13.92 -4.37 9.24
N ASP A 319 13.99 -5.61 9.66
CA ASP A 319 13.10 -6.18 10.67
C ASP A 319 13.78 -6.06 12.03
N VAL A 320 13.21 -5.28 12.92
CA VAL A 320 13.73 -5.11 14.28
C VAL A 320 12.65 -5.56 15.28
N GLY A 321 12.71 -6.83 15.66
CA GLY A 321 11.76 -7.42 16.61
C GLY A 321 10.31 -7.48 16.08
N GLY A 322 10.14 -7.74 14.77
CA GLY A 322 8.83 -7.82 14.12
C GLY A 322 8.25 -6.46 13.72
N GLN A 323 9.04 -5.39 13.82
CA GLN A 323 8.68 -4.04 13.36
C GLN A 323 9.55 -3.60 12.21
N LEU A 324 8.95 -2.96 11.22
CA LEU A 324 9.67 -2.43 10.06
C LEU A 324 10.39 -1.13 10.42
N VAL A 325 11.68 -1.12 10.21
CA VAL A 325 12.55 0.05 10.34
C VAL A 325 13.09 0.41 8.96
N MET A 326 12.96 1.67 8.57
CA MET A 326 13.28 2.11 7.22
C MET A 326 14.36 3.17 7.20
N THR A 327 15.33 3.01 6.31
CA THR A 327 16.23 4.07 5.88
C THR A 327 15.85 4.47 4.46
N ASN A 328 15.55 5.74 4.25
CA ASN A 328 15.03 6.26 2.99
C ASN A 328 15.86 7.46 2.51
N LYS A 329 16.41 7.32 1.30
CA LYS A 329 17.15 8.38 0.62
C LYS A 329 16.17 9.42 0.06
N GLY A 330 16.31 10.67 0.47
CA GLY A 330 15.38 11.71 0.00
C GLY A 330 15.74 13.10 0.47
N GLY A 331 14.89 14.07 0.14
CA GLY A 331 15.05 15.46 0.55
C GLY A 331 14.96 15.69 2.05
N LEU A 332 14.20 14.83 2.73
CA LEU A 332 14.17 14.61 4.16
C LEU A 332 14.60 13.14 4.37
N PRO A 333 15.90 12.86 4.55
CA PRO A 333 16.36 11.49 4.70
C PRO A 333 15.93 10.93 6.05
N LEU A 334 15.47 9.71 6.04
CA LEU A 334 15.15 8.94 7.24
C LEU A 334 16.26 7.92 7.48
N ILE A 335 16.80 7.88 8.68
CA ILE A 335 17.84 6.93 9.07
C ILE A 335 17.30 6.05 10.20
N ARG A 336 17.22 4.74 9.95
CA ARG A 336 16.67 3.75 10.88
C ARG A 336 15.37 4.25 11.54
N TYR A 337 14.44 4.68 10.68
CA TYR A 337 13.16 5.22 11.12
C TYR A 337 12.18 4.09 11.47
N ASP A 338 11.79 4.04 12.73
CA ASP A 338 10.77 3.12 13.23
C ASP A 338 9.37 3.56 12.72
N THR A 339 8.83 2.79 11.79
CA THR A 339 7.53 3.07 11.16
C THR A 339 6.34 2.78 12.07
N LYS A 340 6.55 2.01 13.13
CA LYS A 340 5.51 1.44 14.01
C LYS A 340 4.59 0.43 13.29
N ASP A 341 5.01 -0.06 12.16
CA ASP A 341 4.27 -1.07 11.39
C ASP A 341 4.81 -2.47 11.69
N ALA A 342 3.92 -3.40 12.00
CA ALA A 342 4.27 -4.81 12.17
C ALA A 342 4.50 -5.46 10.81
N GLY A 343 5.62 -6.17 10.64
CA GLY A 343 5.98 -6.80 9.39
C GLY A 343 7.37 -7.41 9.41
N GLY A 344 7.89 -7.73 8.24
CA GLY A 344 9.23 -8.29 8.10
C GLY A 344 9.68 -8.37 6.64
N LEU A 345 10.80 -9.04 6.44
CA LEU A 345 11.44 -9.23 5.15
C LEU A 345 11.49 -10.71 4.78
N LEU A 346 11.43 -10.99 3.49
CA LEU A 346 11.65 -12.33 2.94
C LEU A 346 12.56 -12.23 1.71
N SER A 347 13.48 -13.17 1.57
CA SER A 347 14.20 -13.36 0.31
C SER A 347 13.35 -14.17 -0.68
N PRO A 348 13.61 -14.07 -1.98
CA PRO A 348 13.01 -14.97 -2.98
C PRO A 348 13.26 -16.44 -2.65
N GLU A 349 14.45 -16.76 -2.14
CA GLU A 349 14.87 -18.10 -1.74
C GLU A 349 14.06 -18.64 -0.56
N ASP A 350 13.82 -17.79 0.48
CA ASP A 350 12.98 -18.16 1.62
C ASP A 350 11.56 -18.49 1.19
N ILE A 351 10.98 -17.67 0.31
CA ILE A 351 9.65 -17.91 -0.22
C ILE A 351 9.59 -19.20 -1.01
N ALA A 352 10.56 -19.43 -1.92
CA ALA A 352 10.60 -20.64 -2.74
C ALA A 352 10.78 -21.91 -1.89
N SER A 353 11.66 -21.86 -0.88
CA SER A 353 11.89 -22.97 0.04
C SER A 353 10.64 -23.31 0.85
N LYS A 354 10.01 -22.32 1.48
CA LYS A 354 8.78 -22.52 2.27
C LYS A 354 7.60 -22.95 1.41
N TYR A 355 7.50 -22.45 0.19
CA TYR A 355 6.49 -22.87 -0.77
C TYR A 355 6.68 -24.36 -1.12
N GLN A 356 7.91 -24.80 -1.45
CA GLN A 356 8.24 -26.18 -1.74
C GLN A 356 7.94 -27.09 -0.54
N GLU A 357 8.31 -26.66 0.68
CA GLU A 357 8.08 -27.44 1.91
C GLU A 357 6.58 -27.66 2.18
N VAL A 358 5.77 -26.63 2.02
CA VAL A 358 4.34 -26.68 2.41
C VAL A 358 3.44 -27.15 1.30
N ILE A 359 3.68 -26.70 0.06
CA ILE A 359 2.83 -27.02 -1.11
C ILE A 359 3.30 -28.29 -1.82
N GLY A 360 4.58 -28.69 -1.65
CA GLY A 360 5.16 -29.88 -2.28
C GLY A 360 5.49 -29.72 -3.76
N ARG A 361 5.50 -28.47 -4.28
CA ARG A 361 5.80 -28.16 -5.68
C ARG A 361 6.81 -27.02 -5.76
N ASN A 362 7.55 -26.96 -6.88
CA ASN A 362 8.46 -25.86 -7.15
C ASN A 362 7.69 -24.57 -7.51
N LEU A 363 7.98 -23.47 -6.83
CA LEU A 363 7.31 -22.18 -7.05
C LEU A 363 7.54 -21.68 -8.49
N ASN A 364 8.76 -21.77 -9.01
CA ASN A 364 9.09 -21.26 -10.34
C ASN A 364 8.38 -22.04 -11.44
N ASP A 365 8.18 -23.38 -11.26
CA ASP A 365 7.40 -24.19 -12.20
C ASP A 365 5.93 -23.77 -12.21
N ASP A 366 5.36 -23.47 -11.05
CA ASP A 366 3.98 -23.04 -10.96
C ASP A 366 3.80 -21.62 -11.52
N LEU A 367 4.75 -20.70 -11.27
CA LEU A 367 4.77 -19.36 -11.88
C LEU A 367 4.88 -19.44 -13.40
N ALA A 368 5.75 -20.33 -13.93
CA ALA A 368 5.94 -20.49 -15.36
C ALA A 368 4.66 -20.98 -16.07
N LYS A 369 3.87 -21.88 -15.46
CA LYS A 369 2.55 -22.30 -15.97
C LYS A 369 1.58 -21.14 -16.10
N GLU A 370 1.72 -20.13 -15.24
CA GLU A 370 0.89 -18.91 -15.25
C GLU A 370 1.48 -17.80 -16.15
N GLY A 371 2.62 -18.04 -16.78
CA GLY A 371 3.33 -17.06 -17.61
C GLY A 371 3.90 -15.90 -16.78
N ILE A 372 4.28 -16.16 -15.53
CA ILE A 372 4.89 -15.21 -14.62
C ILE A 372 6.39 -15.45 -14.58
N VAL A 373 7.17 -14.41 -14.83
CA VAL A 373 8.63 -14.43 -14.66
C VAL A 373 8.94 -13.71 -13.34
N PRO A 374 9.43 -14.44 -12.31
CA PRO A 374 9.76 -13.80 -11.04
C PRO A 374 10.99 -12.90 -11.19
N ASN A 375 11.01 -11.80 -10.47
CA ASN A 375 12.23 -11.06 -10.23
C ASN A 375 12.80 -11.41 -8.85
N ASN A 376 14.10 -11.21 -8.66
CA ASN A 376 14.81 -11.61 -7.44
C ASN A 376 15.02 -10.46 -6.45
N MET A 377 14.22 -9.38 -6.55
CA MET A 377 14.22 -8.29 -5.56
C MET A 377 13.66 -8.78 -4.21
N PRO A 378 14.13 -8.20 -3.10
CA PRO A 378 13.65 -8.56 -1.77
C PRO A 378 12.17 -8.21 -1.58
N TYR A 379 11.51 -9.00 -0.75
CA TYR A 379 10.13 -8.80 -0.36
C TYR A 379 10.06 -8.14 1.02
N VAL A 380 9.10 -7.24 1.18
CA VAL A 380 8.65 -6.73 2.47
C VAL A 380 7.17 -7.06 2.65
N TYR A 381 6.82 -7.54 3.83
CA TYR A 381 5.43 -7.78 4.19
C TYR A 381 5.00 -6.91 5.35
N LEU A 382 3.72 -6.51 5.34
CA LEU A 382 3.15 -5.57 6.29
C LEU A 382 1.77 -6.06 6.73
N PHE A 383 1.58 -6.25 8.04
CA PHE A 383 0.29 -6.59 8.64
C PHE A 383 -0.62 -5.38 8.83
N GLY A 384 -0.10 -4.17 8.70
CA GLY A 384 -0.76 -2.94 9.07
C GLY A 384 -0.46 -2.52 10.49
N ARG A 385 -1.18 -1.52 10.96
CA ARG A 385 -0.99 -0.96 12.29
C ARG A 385 -1.91 -1.64 13.28
N ALA A 386 -1.34 -2.20 14.34
CA ALA A 386 -2.10 -2.84 15.44
C ALA A 386 -3.12 -1.90 16.09
N ASP A 387 -2.86 -0.60 16.06
CA ASP A 387 -3.72 0.46 16.60
C ASP A 387 -5.03 0.68 15.82
N TYR A 388 -5.27 0.01 14.69
CA TYR A 388 -6.53 0.10 13.92
C TYR A 388 -7.46 -1.10 14.13
N SER A 389 -7.05 -2.08 14.90
CA SER A 389 -7.86 -3.28 15.18
C SER A 389 -8.74 -3.10 16.42
N ALA A 390 -9.93 -3.71 16.43
CA ALA A 390 -10.77 -3.80 17.61
C ALA A 390 -10.50 -5.12 18.35
N THR A 391 -10.52 -5.09 19.67
CA THR A 391 -10.40 -6.29 20.50
C THR A 391 -11.78 -6.72 21.00
N LEU A 392 -12.12 -8.00 20.90
CA LEU A 392 -13.38 -8.56 21.36
C LEU A 392 -13.10 -9.88 22.10
N TYR A 393 -13.30 -9.91 23.43
CA TYR A 393 -13.07 -11.10 24.25
C TYR A 393 -11.74 -11.82 23.97
N GLY A 394 -10.66 -11.05 23.85
CA GLY A 394 -9.31 -11.57 23.66
C GLY A 394 -8.93 -11.92 22.21
N ILE A 395 -9.84 -11.78 21.24
CA ILE A 395 -9.51 -11.86 19.81
C ILE A 395 -9.33 -10.46 19.22
N THR A 396 -8.55 -10.38 18.16
CA THR A 396 -8.33 -9.14 17.41
C THR A 396 -9.11 -9.20 16.10
N ILE A 397 -9.92 -8.19 15.85
CA ILE A 397 -10.67 -8.02 14.60
C ILE A 397 -10.02 -6.87 13.81
N SER A 398 -9.47 -7.20 12.65
CA SER A 398 -8.82 -6.21 11.79
C SER A 398 -9.82 -5.49 10.88
N PRO A 399 -9.49 -4.28 10.40
CA PRO A 399 -10.29 -3.58 9.40
C PRO A 399 -10.51 -4.40 8.12
N GLU A 400 -9.53 -5.20 7.71
CA GLU A 400 -9.59 -6.04 6.51
C GLU A 400 -10.70 -7.09 6.64
N GLN A 401 -10.84 -7.74 7.79
CA GLN A 401 -11.90 -8.71 8.04
C GLN A 401 -13.30 -8.07 7.98
N VAL A 402 -13.44 -6.86 8.50
CA VAL A 402 -14.71 -6.11 8.39
C VAL A 402 -14.97 -5.68 6.94
N LYS A 403 -13.96 -5.23 6.20
CA LYS A 403 -14.09 -4.92 4.77
C LYS A 403 -14.57 -6.13 3.99
N ASP A 404 -13.98 -7.29 4.24
CA ASP A 404 -14.36 -8.53 3.56
C ASP A 404 -15.82 -8.92 3.87
N ALA A 405 -16.26 -8.74 5.10
CA ALA A 405 -17.66 -8.95 5.44
C ALA A 405 -18.60 -7.96 4.72
N LEU A 406 -18.20 -6.71 4.56
CA LEU A 406 -19.02 -5.66 3.92
C LEU A 406 -19.12 -5.78 2.39
N ILE A 407 -18.22 -6.52 1.72
CA ILE A 407 -18.30 -6.76 0.26
C ILE A 407 -19.21 -7.91 -0.13
N SER A 408 -19.80 -8.62 0.84
CA SER A 408 -20.75 -9.72 0.59
C SER A 408 -21.91 -9.27 -0.28
N ASP A 409 -22.30 -10.11 -1.25
CA ASP A 409 -23.45 -9.85 -2.15
C ASP A 409 -24.77 -9.66 -1.40
N ARG A 410 -24.83 -10.10 -0.12
CA ARG A 410 -26.01 -9.96 0.75
C ARG A 410 -26.23 -8.52 1.23
N ILE A 411 -25.16 -7.73 1.36
CA ILE A 411 -25.20 -6.39 1.99
C ILE A 411 -24.61 -5.27 1.13
N ASN A 412 -23.81 -5.59 0.12
CA ASN A 412 -23.13 -4.59 -0.70
C ASN A 412 -24.07 -3.66 -1.49
N LYS A 413 -25.34 -4.03 -1.64
CA LYS A 413 -26.39 -3.18 -2.23
C LYS A 413 -26.87 -2.07 -1.29
N LEU A 414 -26.69 -2.25 0.00
CA LEU A 414 -27.14 -1.34 1.04
C LEU A 414 -26.02 -0.43 1.56
N LEU A 415 -24.80 -0.99 1.70
CA LEU A 415 -23.65 -0.31 2.30
C LEU A 415 -22.59 0.05 1.26
N THR A 416 -21.88 1.15 1.52
CA THR A 416 -20.58 1.42 0.90
C THR A 416 -19.50 0.59 1.59
N SER A 417 -18.24 0.71 1.15
CA SER A 417 -17.11 0.09 1.84
C SER A 417 -16.56 0.94 2.99
N ARG A 418 -17.27 2.03 3.37
CA ARG A 418 -16.83 2.95 4.42
C ARG A 418 -17.46 2.59 5.75
N PHE A 419 -16.62 2.46 6.76
CA PHE A 419 -17.05 2.14 8.13
C PHE A 419 -16.03 2.65 9.15
N ASN A 420 -16.49 2.78 10.40
CA ASN A 420 -15.61 2.89 11.56
C ASN A 420 -15.94 1.73 12.50
N MET A 421 -14.94 1.21 13.20
CA MET A 421 -15.15 0.15 14.19
C MET A 421 -14.43 0.48 15.49
N ARG A 422 -14.94 -0.03 16.61
CA ARG A 422 -14.29 0.07 17.91
C ARG A 422 -14.84 -0.96 18.89
N THR A 423 -14.06 -1.27 19.89
CA THR A 423 -14.55 -1.97 21.07
C THR A 423 -15.29 -0.98 21.96
N VAL A 424 -16.52 -1.32 22.36
CA VAL A 424 -17.31 -0.57 23.34
C VAL A 424 -17.72 -1.49 24.48
N TYR A 425 -17.98 -0.90 25.65
CA TYR A 425 -18.41 -1.63 26.81
C TYR A 425 -19.85 -1.24 27.14
N ASP A 426 -20.67 -2.23 27.50
CA ASP A 426 -22.02 -1.97 28.02
C ASP A 426 -21.98 -1.61 29.49
N LYS A 427 -23.16 -1.36 30.10
CA LYS A 427 -23.28 -1.01 31.54
C LYS A 427 -22.81 -2.13 32.50
N SER A 428 -22.66 -3.34 31.99
CA SER A 428 -22.19 -4.51 32.73
C SER A 428 -20.74 -4.88 32.37
N GLU A 429 -20.00 -3.95 31.80
CA GLU A 429 -18.59 -4.11 31.34
C GLU A 429 -18.39 -5.22 30.29
N ASN A 430 -19.46 -5.64 29.60
CA ASN A 430 -19.31 -6.59 28.50
C ASN A 430 -18.74 -5.89 27.26
N GLN A 431 -17.78 -6.53 26.63
CA GLN A 431 -17.23 -6.05 25.36
C GLN A 431 -18.20 -6.25 24.20
N ASN A 432 -18.31 -5.25 23.34
CA ASN A 432 -19.07 -5.30 22.11
C ASN A 432 -18.24 -4.71 20.98
N LEU A 433 -18.36 -5.25 19.78
CA LEU A 433 -17.84 -4.65 18.56
C LEU A 433 -18.88 -3.67 18.00
N GLU A 434 -18.61 -2.39 18.02
CA GLU A 434 -19.44 -1.38 17.34
C GLU A 434 -18.89 -1.14 15.93
N ILE A 435 -19.76 -1.22 14.91
CA ILE A 435 -19.43 -0.89 13.52
C ILE A 435 -20.40 0.18 13.04
N VAL A 436 -19.86 1.35 12.71
CA VAL A 436 -20.62 2.44 12.08
C VAL A 436 -20.46 2.31 10.58
N CYS A 437 -21.54 2.05 9.84
CA CYS A 437 -21.50 1.80 8.40
C CYS A 437 -22.15 2.96 7.62
N GLU A 438 -21.59 3.32 6.48
CA GLU A 438 -22.17 4.28 5.54
C GLU A 438 -23.12 3.58 4.58
N LEU A 439 -24.34 4.09 4.49
CA LEU A 439 -25.33 3.64 3.50
C LEU A 439 -24.95 4.10 2.09
N ARG A 440 -25.37 3.37 1.07
CA ARG A 440 -25.26 3.83 -0.31
C ARG A 440 -26.18 5.02 -0.57
N ARG A 441 -25.78 5.85 -1.53
CA ARG A 441 -26.57 7.02 -1.96
C ARG A 441 -28.00 6.60 -2.33
N GLY A 442 -28.98 7.24 -1.71
CA GLY A 442 -30.41 6.97 -1.93
C GLY A 442 -31.03 5.89 -1.03
N VAL A 443 -30.23 5.20 -0.21
CA VAL A 443 -30.74 4.29 0.80
C VAL A 443 -31.01 5.08 2.08
N GLN A 444 -32.23 4.96 2.63
CA GLN A 444 -32.63 5.64 3.87
C GLN A 444 -32.31 4.80 5.08
N VAL A 445 -31.89 5.43 6.19
CA VAL A 445 -31.54 4.74 7.45
C VAL A 445 -32.69 3.87 7.95
N ASP A 446 -33.90 4.42 7.94
CA ASP A 446 -35.11 3.73 8.45
C ASP A 446 -35.57 2.55 7.58
N SER A 447 -35.03 2.42 6.35
CA SER A 447 -35.34 1.30 5.46
C SER A 447 -34.47 0.06 5.68
N VAL A 448 -33.46 0.14 6.55
CA VAL A 448 -32.49 -0.94 6.79
C VAL A 448 -32.55 -1.42 8.23
N ASP A 449 -32.85 -2.69 8.40
CA ASP A 449 -32.84 -3.33 9.73
C ASP A 449 -31.39 -3.60 10.19
N ALA A 450 -30.92 -2.77 11.11
CA ALA A 450 -29.57 -2.86 11.67
C ALA A 450 -29.30 -4.20 12.39
N GLN A 451 -30.34 -4.82 12.99
CA GLN A 451 -30.20 -6.09 13.72
C GLN A 451 -30.03 -7.26 12.73
N SER A 452 -30.83 -7.29 11.66
CA SER A 452 -30.65 -8.25 10.58
C SER A 452 -29.28 -8.12 9.94
N LEU A 453 -28.83 -6.88 9.70
CA LEU A 453 -27.52 -6.58 9.14
C LEU A 453 -26.37 -7.03 10.06
N ALA A 454 -26.52 -6.88 11.40
CA ALA A 454 -25.55 -7.38 12.36
C ALA A 454 -25.40 -8.91 12.28
N GLY A 455 -26.49 -9.64 12.09
CA GLY A 455 -26.46 -11.08 11.85
C GLY A 455 -25.67 -11.45 10.61
N ILE A 456 -25.94 -10.81 9.48
CA ILE A 456 -25.26 -11.06 8.21
C ILE A 456 -23.76 -10.74 8.33
N ILE A 457 -23.41 -9.58 8.86
CA ILE A 457 -22.00 -9.18 9.06
C ILE A 457 -21.28 -10.16 9.98
N SER A 458 -21.96 -10.66 11.02
CA SER A 458 -21.39 -11.63 11.95
C SER A 458 -21.10 -12.98 11.27
N GLU A 459 -21.99 -13.48 10.41
CA GLU A 459 -21.77 -14.69 9.62
C GLU A 459 -20.60 -14.53 8.66
N GLU A 460 -20.53 -13.39 7.98
CA GLU A 460 -19.43 -13.10 7.05
C GLU A 460 -18.08 -12.94 7.81
N LEU A 461 -18.06 -12.24 8.95
CA LEU A 461 -16.88 -12.16 9.80
C LEU A 461 -16.40 -13.55 10.26
N ALA A 462 -17.34 -14.44 10.62
CA ALA A 462 -17.01 -15.82 11.01
C ALA A 462 -16.38 -16.63 9.86
N HIS A 463 -16.74 -16.30 8.63
CA HIS A 463 -16.12 -16.90 7.44
C HIS A 463 -14.66 -16.43 7.26
N PHE A 464 -14.36 -15.16 7.51
CA PHE A 464 -13.02 -14.59 7.34
C PHE A 464 -12.13 -14.66 8.60
N SER A 465 -12.70 -14.94 9.77
CA SER A 465 -11.99 -15.08 11.04
C SER A 465 -12.41 -16.34 11.78
N THR A 466 -11.55 -17.35 11.75
CA THR A 466 -11.77 -18.61 12.51
C THR A 466 -11.95 -18.35 14.00
N GLU A 467 -11.24 -17.35 14.55
CA GLU A 467 -11.31 -16.96 15.97
C GLU A 467 -12.66 -16.34 16.27
N TYR A 468 -13.15 -15.43 15.42
CA TYR A 468 -14.48 -14.86 15.56
C TYR A 468 -15.57 -15.94 15.39
N GLY A 469 -15.41 -16.86 14.43
CA GLY A 469 -16.33 -17.97 14.24
C GLY A 469 -16.45 -18.88 15.48
N LYS A 470 -15.32 -19.18 16.14
CA LYS A 470 -15.31 -19.92 17.42
C LYS A 470 -16.00 -19.11 18.53
N LEU A 471 -15.70 -17.82 18.62
CA LEU A 471 -16.32 -16.94 19.60
C LEU A 471 -17.83 -16.85 19.40
N LEU A 472 -18.29 -16.70 18.15
CA LEU A 472 -19.71 -16.67 17.77
C LEU A 472 -20.42 -17.98 18.13
N SER A 473 -19.82 -19.13 17.87
CA SER A 473 -20.40 -20.43 18.19
C SER A 473 -20.54 -20.64 19.71
N THR A 474 -19.61 -20.12 20.50
CA THR A 474 -19.57 -20.25 21.96
C THR A 474 -20.50 -19.25 22.65
N MET A 475 -20.47 -17.98 22.24
CA MET A 475 -21.16 -16.88 22.92
C MET A 475 -22.45 -16.43 22.22
N LYS A 476 -22.71 -16.95 21.01
CA LYS A 476 -23.91 -16.70 20.20
C LYS A 476 -24.21 -15.20 20.05
N GLY A 477 -25.46 -14.79 20.34
CA GLY A 477 -25.91 -13.41 20.16
C GLY A 477 -25.14 -12.34 20.96
N ARG A 478 -24.33 -12.73 21.94
CA ARG A 478 -23.54 -11.80 22.75
C ARG A 478 -22.40 -11.11 22.00
N VAL A 479 -21.95 -11.68 20.90
CA VAL A 479 -20.82 -11.17 20.11
C VAL A 479 -21.26 -10.61 18.76
N LEU A 480 -22.55 -10.51 18.50
CA LEU A 480 -23.05 -9.80 17.32
C LEU A 480 -22.61 -8.34 17.39
N PRO A 481 -22.13 -7.78 16.29
CA PRO A 481 -21.71 -6.38 16.28
C PRO A 481 -22.90 -5.43 16.46
N ILE A 482 -22.67 -4.33 17.15
CA ILE A 482 -23.62 -3.22 17.22
C ILE A 482 -23.46 -2.41 15.93
N ILE A 483 -24.46 -2.45 15.05
CA ILE A 483 -24.43 -1.72 13.78
C ILE A 483 -25.08 -0.37 13.95
N LYS A 484 -24.36 0.70 13.59
CA LYS A 484 -24.86 2.07 13.47
C LYS A 484 -24.84 2.50 12.02
N LEU A 485 -26.01 2.81 11.47
CA LEU A 485 -26.14 3.24 10.10
C LEU A 485 -26.07 4.76 9.99
N LYS A 486 -25.36 5.25 8.98
CA LYS A 486 -25.21 6.66 8.64
C LYS A 486 -25.52 6.88 7.19
N GLU A 487 -26.10 8.04 6.88
CA GLU A 487 -26.39 8.43 5.51
C GLU A 487 -25.12 8.59 4.68
N TYR A 488 -25.26 8.48 3.36
CA TYR A 488 -24.17 8.69 2.42
C TYR A 488 -23.57 10.10 2.59
N GLY A 489 -22.24 10.16 2.80
CA GLY A 489 -21.51 11.43 2.94
C GLY A 489 -21.64 12.09 4.30
N ASP A 490 -22.04 11.38 5.36
CA ASP A 490 -22.03 11.90 6.74
C ASP A 490 -20.62 12.38 7.13
N LYS A 491 -20.46 13.70 7.22
CA LYS A 491 -19.15 14.35 7.46
C LYS A 491 -18.61 14.14 8.87
N GLN A 492 -19.45 13.77 9.83
CA GLN A 492 -19.03 13.49 11.20
C GLN A 492 -18.25 12.18 11.26
N TYR A 493 -18.69 11.16 10.52
CA TYR A 493 -18.10 9.82 10.52
C TYR A 493 -17.24 9.56 9.29
N PHE A 494 -17.60 10.08 8.13
CA PHE A 494 -16.99 9.80 6.85
C PHE A 494 -16.58 11.09 6.15
N SER A 495 -15.55 11.77 6.69
CA SER A 495 -15.03 12.98 6.05
C SER A 495 -14.50 12.66 4.65
N SER A 496 -14.58 13.61 3.72
CA SER A 496 -14.06 13.52 2.35
C SER A 496 -12.52 13.40 2.26
N LYS A 497 -11.84 13.17 3.39
CA LYS A 497 -10.39 12.97 3.45
C LYS A 497 -10.03 11.61 2.89
N ASN A 498 -8.93 11.57 2.16
CA ASN A 498 -8.41 10.44 1.38
C ASN A 498 -8.13 9.15 2.15
N LYS A 499 -8.13 9.18 3.46
CA LYS A 499 -7.85 8.01 4.30
C LYS A 499 -8.92 7.85 5.35
N GLN A 500 -9.56 6.70 5.35
CA GLN A 500 -10.56 6.36 6.34
C GLN A 500 -9.90 6.17 7.71
N LYS A 501 -10.54 6.68 8.77
CA LYS A 501 -10.21 6.30 10.14
C LYS A 501 -11.10 5.13 10.51
N TYR A 502 -10.51 4.00 10.88
CA TYR A 502 -11.26 2.80 11.27
C TYR A 502 -11.60 2.77 12.75
N LEU A 503 -10.84 3.49 13.59
CA LEU A 503 -11.14 3.68 15.00
C LEU A 503 -11.71 5.10 15.19
N GLY A 504 -12.89 5.15 15.79
CA GLY A 504 -13.61 6.37 16.14
C GLY A 504 -13.33 6.83 17.58
#